data_95fc87c26f324cfd46282bd624a24328
#
_entry.id   95fc87c26f324cfd46282bd624a24328
#
_cell.length_a   1.000
_cell.length_b   1.000
_cell.length_c   1.000
_cell.angle_alpha   90.00
_cell.angle_beta   90.00
_cell.angle_gamma   90.00
#
_symmetry.space_group_name_H-M   'P 1'
#
loop_
_entity.id
_entity.type
_entity.pdbx_description
1 polymer ?
#
loop_
_entity_poly.entity_id
_entity_poly.type
_entity_poly.pdbx_seq_one_letter_code
_entity_poly.pdbx_strand_id
1 'polypeptide(L)'
;MRIDEREFGPYDMVNGAIEFTKGDIMAKEYKDKIEADVVEISVISKGDDNDYISLTDIARKRTIENPGYIIQNWMRNRSTVQFLGLWEKLHNPEFNYLEFEAIESEAGTNSFVLTPKRWIETTNSIGIRTKAGRYAATYAHKDIAFEFASWISPEFKLYIINDYQRLNKELLNYFLFLHIY
;
A
#
# COMPACT_ATOMS: atom_id res chain seq x y z
N MET A 1 32.92 -14.01 25.24
CA MET A 1 32.14 -12.94 24.62
C MET A 1 30.71 -13.43 24.57
N ARG A 2 29.87 -12.98 25.51
CA ARG A 2 28.46 -13.42 25.60
C ARG A 2 27.64 -12.51 24.70
N ILE A 3 26.93 -13.08 23.74
CA ILE A 3 25.94 -12.40 22.92
C ILE A 3 24.66 -12.30 23.76
N ASP A 4 24.15 -11.08 23.92
CA ASP A 4 22.92 -10.80 24.70
C ASP A 4 21.71 -11.15 23.85
N GLU A 5 20.96 -12.19 24.28
CA GLU A 5 19.84 -12.81 23.56
C GLU A 5 18.49 -12.07 23.74
N ARG A 6 18.48 -10.73 23.89
CA ARG A 6 17.27 -9.95 24.19
C ARG A 6 16.72 -9.07 23.09
N GLU A 7 17.03 -9.38 21.80
CA GLU A 7 16.48 -8.63 20.65
C GLU A 7 15.76 -9.52 19.63
N PHE A 8 15.05 -10.54 20.04
CA PHE A 8 14.10 -11.20 19.15
C PHE A 8 12.69 -10.88 19.60
N GLY A 9 11.94 -10.22 18.71
CA GLY A 9 10.50 -9.94 18.86
C GLY A 9 9.66 -11.24 18.88
N PRO A 10 8.33 -11.17 18.91
CA PRO A 10 7.42 -12.22 19.41
C PRO A 10 7.27 -13.46 18.52
N TYR A 11 8.36 -13.98 17.99
CA TYR A 11 8.41 -15.26 17.27
C TYR A 11 9.40 -16.19 17.96
N ASP A 12 8.95 -16.86 19.02
CA ASP A 12 9.70 -17.95 19.63
C ASP A 12 9.62 -19.17 18.72
N MET A 13 10.74 -19.52 18.09
CA MET A 13 10.91 -20.81 17.42
C MET A 13 11.18 -21.89 18.47
N VAL A 14 10.17 -22.65 18.83
CA VAL A 14 10.34 -23.90 19.58
C VAL A 14 10.07 -25.06 18.64
N ASN A 15 11.13 -25.85 18.39
CA ASN A 15 11.09 -27.16 17.68
C ASN A 15 10.62 -27.16 16.21
N GLY A 16 10.91 -26.10 15.42
CA GLY A 16 10.75 -26.17 13.96
C GLY A 16 9.31 -26.31 13.44
N ALA A 17 8.29 -26.09 14.29
CA ALA A 17 6.89 -26.04 13.88
C ALA A 17 6.25 -24.76 14.38
N ILE A 18 5.56 -24.05 13.48
CA ILE A 18 4.72 -22.90 13.85
C ILE A 18 3.41 -23.47 14.37
N GLU A 19 3.24 -23.56 15.69
CA GLU A 19 1.94 -23.84 16.28
C GLU A 19 1.13 -22.55 16.39
N PHE A 20 0.09 -22.43 15.57
CA PHE A 20 -0.95 -21.43 15.73
C PHE A 20 -1.89 -21.86 16.84
N THR A 21 -1.76 -21.30 18.03
CA THR A 21 -2.79 -21.43 19.05
C THR A 21 -4.00 -20.62 18.66
N LYS A 22 -5.10 -21.31 18.41
CA LYS A 22 -6.42 -20.78 18.10
C LYS A 22 -7.05 -20.26 19.39
N GLY A 23 -6.81 -18.98 19.71
CA GLY A 23 -7.37 -18.32 20.88
C GLY A 23 -7.48 -16.82 20.60
N ASP A 24 -8.73 -16.35 20.45
CA ASP A 24 -9.19 -14.95 20.56
C ASP A 24 -8.36 -13.87 19.85
N ILE A 25 -8.35 -13.91 18.53
CA ILE A 25 -7.95 -12.75 17.74
C ILE A 25 -9.18 -11.85 17.58
N MET A 26 -9.50 -11.09 18.61
CA MET A 26 -10.22 -9.84 18.44
C MET A 26 -9.34 -8.98 17.54
N ALA A 27 -9.82 -8.61 16.35
CA ALA A 27 -9.10 -7.77 15.39
C ALA A 27 -8.79 -6.42 16.04
N LYS A 28 -7.63 -6.32 16.70
CA LYS A 28 -7.06 -5.06 17.14
C LYS A 28 -6.46 -4.39 15.92
N GLU A 29 -6.98 -3.23 15.57
CA GLU A 29 -6.37 -2.34 14.59
C GLU A 29 -4.99 -1.92 15.12
N TYR A 30 -3.92 -2.49 14.59
CA TYR A 30 -2.56 -2.08 14.92
C TYR A 30 -2.21 -0.86 14.06
N LYS A 31 -1.83 0.23 14.72
CA LYS A 31 -1.20 1.37 14.06
C LYS A 31 0.30 1.16 14.14
N ASP A 32 0.88 0.75 13.04
CA ASP A 32 2.32 0.60 12.91
C ASP A 32 2.94 1.77 12.14
N LYS A 33 4.23 2.03 12.37
CA LYS A 33 4.96 3.13 11.77
C LYS A 33 6.18 2.58 11.07
N ILE A 34 6.29 2.85 9.78
CA ILE A 34 7.49 2.52 9.00
C ILE A 34 8.36 3.77 8.92
N GLU A 35 9.57 3.72 9.45
CA GLU A 35 10.56 4.77 9.28
C GLU A 35 11.32 4.57 7.96
N ALA A 36 11.04 5.42 6.98
CA ALA A 36 11.79 5.47 5.73
C ALA A 36 12.33 6.89 5.53
N ASP A 37 13.64 7.07 5.74
CA ASP A 37 14.37 8.34 5.53
C ASP A 37 13.66 9.60 6.08
N VAL A 38 13.57 9.70 7.42
CA VAL A 38 13.12 10.93 8.14
C VAL A 38 11.59 11.17 8.12
N VAL A 39 10.78 10.40 7.42
CA VAL A 39 9.31 10.56 7.47
C VAL A 39 8.66 9.32 8.05
N GLU A 40 7.95 9.52 9.15
CA GLU A 40 7.11 8.52 9.77
C GLU A 40 5.87 8.26 8.87
N ILE A 41 5.70 7.03 8.38
CA ILE A 41 4.56 6.65 7.53
C ILE A 41 3.57 5.87 8.37
N SER A 42 2.34 6.38 8.48
CA SER A 42 1.27 5.72 9.21
C SER A 42 0.71 4.54 8.41
N VAL A 43 0.66 3.37 9.05
CA VAL A 43 0.06 2.14 8.50
C VAL A 43 -1.13 1.75 9.36
N ILE A 44 -2.23 1.38 8.74
CA ILE A 44 -3.37 0.74 9.39
C ILE A 44 -3.32 -0.73 8.99
N SER A 45 -2.82 -1.57 9.88
CA SER A 45 -2.78 -3.02 9.70
C SER A 45 -3.85 -3.69 10.54
N LYS A 46 -4.48 -4.73 10.00
CA LYS A 46 -5.39 -5.62 10.73
C LYS A 46 -4.79 -7.00 10.94
N GLY A 47 -3.49 -7.18 10.60
CA GLY A 47 -2.82 -8.48 10.64
C GLY A 47 -3.29 -9.44 9.54
N ASP A 48 -3.99 -8.93 8.55
CA ASP A 48 -4.35 -9.61 7.32
C ASP A 48 -3.68 -8.91 6.13
N ASP A 49 -3.83 -9.46 4.93
CA ASP A 49 -3.25 -8.88 3.72
C ASP A 49 -3.86 -7.51 3.30
N ASN A 50 -4.76 -6.95 4.11
CA ASN A 50 -5.48 -5.70 3.83
C ASN A 50 -4.88 -4.49 4.56
N ASP A 51 -3.57 -4.31 4.50
CA ASP A 51 -2.90 -3.15 5.09
C ASP A 51 -3.15 -1.88 4.28
N TYR A 52 -3.47 -0.78 4.99
CA TYR A 52 -3.66 0.54 4.41
C TYR A 52 -2.56 1.49 4.86
N ILE A 53 -1.86 2.06 3.89
CA ILE A 53 -0.72 2.96 4.07
C ILE A 53 -1.14 4.40 3.80
N SER A 54 -0.65 5.35 4.60
CA SER A 54 -0.95 6.77 4.45
C SER A 54 -0.30 7.37 3.19
N LEU A 55 -1.08 7.62 2.16
CA LEU A 55 -0.63 8.39 0.99
C LEU A 55 -0.26 9.82 1.36
N THR A 56 -0.93 10.39 2.38
CA THR A 56 -0.64 11.73 2.87
C THR A 56 0.78 11.82 3.42
N ASP A 57 1.24 10.81 4.18
CA ASP A 57 2.59 10.82 4.75
C ASP A 57 3.65 10.59 3.65
N ILE A 58 3.36 9.71 2.69
CA ILE A 58 4.22 9.54 1.50
C ILE A 58 4.34 10.87 0.73
N ALA A 59 3.22 11.56 0.49
CA ALA A 59 3.20 12.84 -0.23
C ALA A 59 3.95 13.96 0.50
N ARG A 60 3.99 13.94 1.84
CA ARG A 60 4.75 14.89 2.66
C ARG A 60 6.25 14.86 2.41
N LYS A 61 6.80 13.75 1.91
CA LYS A 61 8.20 13.70 1.45
C LYS A 61 8.48 14.69 0.33
N ARG A 62 7.51 15.01 -0.48
CA ARG A 62 7.65 15.94 -1.60
C ARG A 62 7.21 17.37 -1.26
N THR A 63 6.18 17.52 -0.44
CA THR A 63 5.72 18.82 0.06
C THR A 63 4.99 18.65 1.39
N ILE A 64 5.42 19.44 2.37
CA ILE A 64 4.81 19.48 3.70
C ILE A 64 3.51 20.31 3.66
N GLU A 65 3.48 21.37 2.83
CA GLU A 65 2.40 22.34 2.83
C GLU A 65 1.09 21.81 2.22
N ASN A 66 1.18 21.03 1.15
CA ASN A 66 -0.02 20.57 0.45
C ASN A 66 0.09 19.13 -0.10
N PRO A 67 0.17 18.11 0.76
CA PRO A 67 0.25 16.71 0.34
C PRO A 67 -1.00 16.25 -0.45
N GLY A 68 -2.17 16.85 -0.17
CA GLY A 68 -3.40 16.55 -0.90
C GLY A 68 -3.35 16.90 -2.37
N TYR A 69 -2.62 17.97 -2.72
CA TYR A 69 -2.41 18.36 -4.11
C TYR A 69 -1.58 17.33 -4.89
N ILE A 70 -0.59 16.73 -4.25
CA ILE A 70 0.21 15.65 -4.86
C ILE A 70 -0.65 14.44 -5.16
N ILE A 71 -1.52 14.05 -4.22
CA ILE A 71 -2.44 12.93 -4.42
C ILE A 71 -3.42 13.22 -5.57
N GLN A 72 -3.98 14.43 -5.63
CA GLN A 72 -4.87 14.82 -6.72
C GLN A 72 -4.14 14.82 -8.09
N ASN A 73 -2.90 15.30 -8.15
CA ASN A 73 -2.11 15.28 -9.38
C ASN A 73 -1.84 13.84 -9.86
N TRP A 74 -1.58 12.93 -8.95
CA TRP A 74 -1.43 11.51 -9.27
C TRP A 74 -2.76 10.94 -9.80
N MET A 75 -3.88 11.22 -9.14
CA MET A 75 -5.20 10.74 -9.56
C MET A 75 -5.71 11.35 -10.87
N ARG A 76 -5.13 12.46 -11.35
CA ARG A 76 -5.46 13.04 -12.67
C ARG A 76 -4.92 12.24 -13.86
N ASN A 77 -3.90 11.41 -13.63
CA ASN A 77 -3.30 10.64 -14.71
C ASN A 77 -4.23 9.50 -15.15
N ARG A 78 -4.40 9.34 -16.44
CA ARG A 78 -5.22 8.27 -17.00
C ARG A 78 -4.73 6.90 -16.57
N SER A 79 -3.41 6.67 -16.58
CA SER A 79 -2.80 5.43 -16.12
C SER A 79 -3.12 5.11 -14.65
N THR A 80 -3.17 6.12 -13.80
CA THR A 80 -3.56 5.97 -12.40
C THR A 80 -5.01 5.56 -12.26
N VAL A 81 -5.92 6.23 -12.98
CA VAL A 81 -7.35 5.90 -12.96
C VAL A 81 -7.57 4.47 -13.44
N GLN A 82 -6.90 4.06 -14.51
CA GLN A 82 -6.96 2.69 -15.03
C GLN A 82 -6.45 1.66 -14.03
N PHE A 83 -5.33 1.95 -13.37
CA PHE A 83 -4.78 1.07 -12.32
C PHE A 83 -5.75 0.92 -11.14
N LEU A 84 -6.29 2.04 -10.64
CA LEU A 84 -7.27 2.04 -9.55
C LEU A 84 -8.52 1.24 -9.93
N GLY A 85 -9.06 1.46 -11.12
CA GLY A 85 -10.23 0.72 -11.62
C GLY A 85 -9.98 -0.76 -11.78
N LEU A 86 -8.80 -1.16 -12.27
CA LEU A 86 -8.41 -2.56 -12.37
C LEU A 86 -8.30 -3.20 -10.98
N TRP A 87 -7.65 -2.50 -10.03
CA TRP A 87 -7.51 -2.99 -8.66
C TRP A 87 -8.89 -3.21 -8.01
N GLU A 88 -9.78 -2.22 -8.10
CA GLU A 88 -11.15 -2.33 -7.58
C GLU A 88 -11.93 -3.48 -8.22
N LYS A 89 -11.84 -3.63 -9.53
CA LYS A 89 -12.51 -4.73 -10.25
C LYS A 89 -12.07 -6.11 -9.75
N LEU A 90 -10.83 -6.25 -9.33
CA LEU A 90 -10.30 -7.53 -8.83
C LEU A 90 -10.65 -7.79 -7.36
N HIS A 91 -10.88 -6.75 -6.55
CA HIS A 91 -10.98 -6.88 -5.09
C HIS A 91 -12.32 -6.40 -4.52
N ASN A 92 -13.17 -5.72 -5.32
CA ASN A 92 -14.39 -5.09 -4.85
C ASN A 92 -15.60 -5.51 -5.69
N PRO A 93 -16.40 -6.48 -5.23
CA PRO A 93 -17.62 -6.91 -5.94
C PRO A 93 -18.67 -5.80 -6.10
N GLU A 94 -18.67 -4.80 -5.21
CA GLU A 94 -19.62 -3.69 -5.19
C GLU A 94 -19.11 -2.45 -5.96
N PHE A 95 -18.04 -2.60 -6.75
CA PHE A 95 -17.46 -1.49 -7.50
C PHE A 95 -18.40 -1.01 -8.61
N ASN A 96 -18.68 0.29 -8.63
CA ASN A 96 -19.55 0.88 -9.66
C ASN A 96 -18.77 1.13 -10.96
N TYR A 97 -18.79 0.11 -11.80
CA TYR A 97 -18.02 0.11 -13.05
C TYR A 97 -18.52 1.16 -14.06
N LEU A 98 -19.81 1.44 -14.10
CA LEU A 98 -20.37 2.45 -15.04
C LEU A 98 -19.84 3.85 -14.72
N GLU A 99 -19.82 4.24 -13.45
CA GLU A 99 -19.26 5.50 -13.02
C GLU A 99 -17.74 5.56 -13.21
N PHE A 100 -17.05 4.42 -13.04
CA PHE A 100 -15.64 4.33 -13.36
C PHE A 100 -15.37 4.60 -14.85
N GLU A 101 -16.13 4.02 -15.78
CA GLU A 101 -15.96 4.26 -17.23
C GLU A 101 -16.13 5.76 -17.58
N ALA A 102 -17.11 6.43 -16.96
CA ALA A 102 -17.30 7.85 -17.13
C ALA A 102 -16.07 8.66 -16.65
N ILE A 103 -15.54 8.34 -15.46
CA ILE A 103 -14.32 8.97 -14.93
C ILE A 103 -13.12 8.68 -15.82
N GLU A 104 -12.93 7.43 -16.27
CA GLU A 104 -11.82 7.03 -17.13
C GLU A 104 -11.82 7.77 -18.47
N SER A 105 -13.00 8.00 -19.06
CA SER A 105 -13.14 8.70 -20.33
C SER A 105 -12.61 10.14 -20.27
N GLU A 106 -12.78 10.82 -19.13
CA GLU A 106 -12.32 12.18 -18.87
C GLU A 106 -10.87 12.25 -18.39
N ALA A 107 -10.34 11.16 -17.84
CA ALA A 107 -9.04 11.12 -17.20
C ALA A 107 -7.90 11.51 -18.16
N GLY A 108 -6.97 12.31 -17.67
CA GLY A 108 -5.82 12.82 -18.42
C GLY A 108 -6.10 14.08 -19.24
N THR A 109 -7.33 14.59 -19.27
CA THR A 109 -7.63 15.89 -19.88
C THR A 109 -7.21 17.04 -18.95
N ASN A 110 -6.95 18.24 -19.53
CA ASN A 110 -6.46 19.38 -18.76
C ASN A 110 -7.45 19.88 -17.68
N SER A 111 -8.75 19.73 -17.92
CA SER A 111 -9.81 20.15 -17.00
C SER A 111 -10.17 19.07 -15.96
N PHE A 112 -9.69 17.85 -16.14
CA PHE A 112 -10.04 16.74 -15.27
C PHE A 112 -9.46 16.90 -13.86
N VAL A 113 -10.32 16.78 -12.86
CA VAL A 113 -9.95 16.78 -11.45
C VAL A 113 -10.63 15.61 -10.75
N LEU A 114 -9.83 14.77 -10.12
CA LEU A 114 -10.31 13.66 -9.31
C LEU A 114 -9.73 13.77 -7.90
N THR A 115 -10.64 13.77 -6.89
CA THR A 115 -10.25 13.74 -5.49
C THR A 115 -10.48 12.34 -4.93
N PRO A 116 -9.75 11.90 -3.88
CA PRO A 116 -10.01 10.65 -3.19
C PRO A 116 -11.48 10.51 -2.74
N LYS A 117 -12.05 11.60 -2.21
CA LYS A 117 -13.45 11.62 -1.79
C LYS A 117 -14.40 11.36 -2.95
N ARG A 118 -14.25 12.09 -4.08
CA ARG A 118 -15.08 11.89 -5.28
C ARG A 118 -14.96 10.46 -5.79
N TRP A 119 -13.74 9.92 -5.86
CA TRP A 119 -13.50 8.54 -6.28
C TRP A 119 -14.29 7.55 -5.43
N ILE A 120 -14.16 7.63 -4.09
CA ILE A 120 -14.86 6.74 -3.16
C ILE A 120 -16.37 6.84 -3.31
N GLU A 121 -16.92 8.07 -3.30
CA GLU A 121 -18.37 8.29 -3.30
C GLU A 121 -19.02 7.92 -4.62
N THR A 122 -18.31 8.11 -5.75
CA THR A 122 -18.87 7.85 -7.08
C THR A 122 -18.76 6.39 -7.47
N THR A 123 -17.61 5.76 -7.19
CA THR A 123 -17.34 4.40 -7.66
C THR A 123 -17.56 3.31 -6.59
N ASN A 124 -17.94 3.69 -5.37
CA ASN A 124 -18.02 2.77 -4.23
C ASN A 124 -16.70 2.03 -3.97
N SER A 125 -15.57 2.72 -4.13
CA SER A 125 -14.24 2.12 -4.02
C SER A 125 -13.89 1.77 -2.58
N ILE A 126 -13.11 0.69 -2.40
CA ILE A 126 -12.59 0.23 -1.11
C ILE A 126 -11.08 0.38 -1.00
N GLY A 127 -10.35 0.47 -2.11
CA GLY A 127 -8.90 0.53 -2.15
C GLY A 127 -8.32 1.83 -1.62
N ILE A 128 -9.11 2.91 -1.58
CA ILE A 128 -8.73 4.21 -0.99
C ILE A 128 -9.71 4.55 0.13
N ARG A 129 -9.19 5.12 1.23
CA ARG A 129 -9.98 5.57 2.38
C ARG A 129 -9.56 6.97 2.78
N THR A 130 -10.52 7.79 3.21
CA THR A 130 -10.24 9.14 3.73
C THR A 130 -10.66 9.25 5.18
N LYS A 131 -9.81 9.91 5.98
CA LYS A 131 -10.11 10.30 7.35
C LYS A 131 -10.32 11.81 7.39
N ALA A 132 -11.45 12.26 7.90
CA ALA A 132 -11.77 13.67 8.07
C ALA A 132 -11.31 14.20 9.43
N GLY A 133 -11.31 15.56 9.60
CA GLY A 133 -11.04 16.23 10.86
C GLY A 133 -9.61 16.77 10.97
N ARG A 134 -9.19 17.08 12.22
CA ARG A 134 -7.90 17.72 12.52
C ARG A 134 -6.69 16.96 11.97
N TYR A 135 -6.78 15.65 11.86
CA TYR A 135 -5.76 14.76 11.33
C TYR A 135 -6.25 14.12 10.03
N ALA A 136 -6.80 14.96 9.13
CA ALA A 136 -7.26 14.50 7.82
C ALA A 136 -6.12 13.82 7.05
N ALA A 137 -6.38 12.63 6.53
CA ALA A 137 -5.41 11.85 5.77
C ALA A 137 -6.13 10.95 4.76
N THR A 138 -5.42 10.63 3.69
CA THR A 138 -5.81 9.64 2.69
C THR A 138 -4.94 8.41 2.86
N TYR A 139 -5.58 7.28 2.97
CA TYR A 139 -4.95 5.95 3.05
C TYR A 139 -5.30 5.15 1.81
N ALA A 140 -4.44 4.26 1.41
CA ALA A 140 -4.72 3.32 0.33
C ALA A 140 -4.22 1.92 0.68
N HIS A 141 -4.87 0.90 0.10
CA HIS A 141 -4.35 -0.46 0.17
C HIS A 141 -2.87 -0.51 -0.24
N LYS A 142 -2.10 -1.41 0.34
CA LYS A 142 -0.64 -1.51 0.12
C LYS A 142 -0.26 -1.47 -1.36
N ASP A 143 -0.95 -2.19 -2.23
CA ASP A 143 -0.66 -2.22 -3.68
C ASP A 143 -0.78 -0.84 -4.33
N ILE A 144 -1.84 -0.12 -3.96
CA ILE A 144 -2.11 1.24 -4.45
C ILE A 144 -1.09 2.23 -3.88
N ALA A 145 -0.70 2.05 -2.61
CA ALA A 145 0.31 2.89 -1.99
C ALA A 145 1.70 2.69 -2.59
N PHE A 146 2.06 1.45 -2.97
CA PHE A 146 3.31 1.17 -3.69
C PHE A 146 3.34 1.79 -5.09
N GLU A 147 2.23 1.76 -5.81
CA GLU A 147 2.11 2.44 -7.11
C GLU A 147 2.28 3.96 -6.95
N PHE A 148 1.58 4.56 -5.97
CA PHE A 148 1.72 5.99 -5.65
C PHE A 148 3.15 6.37 -5.26
N ALA A 149 3.80 5.60 -4.39
CA ALA A 149 5.19 5.83 -3.99
C ALA A 149 6.15 5.72 -5.19
N SER A 150 5.90 4.77 -6.10
CA SER A 150 6.66 4.60 -7.34
C SER A 150 6.48 5.76 -8.32
N TRP A 151 5.30 6.37 -8.34
CA TRP A 151 5.03 7.58 -9.13
C TRP A 151 5.72 8.81 -8.54
N ILE A 152 5.77 8.92 -7.20
CA ILE A 152 6.44 10.04 -6.52
C ILE A 152 7.96 9.95 -6.66
N SER A 153 8.56 8.76 -6.47
CA SER A 153 10.00 8.55 -6.41
C SER A 153 10.44 7.51 -7.43
N PRO A 154 11.13 7.94 -8.50
CA PRO A 154 11.79 7.02 -9.45
C PRO A 154 12.81 6.11 -8.76
N GLU A 155 13.49 6.57 -7.72
CA GLU A 155 14.46 5.81 -6.92
C GLU A 155 13.75 4.67 -6.19
N PHE A 156 12.61 4.96 -5.56
CA PHE A 156 11.78 3.94 -4.91
C PHE A 156 11.28 2.89 -5.91
N LYS A 157 10.83 3.34 -7.09
CA LYS A 157 10.42 2.43 -8.17
C LYS A 157 11.55 1.51 -8.59
N LEU A 158 12.76 2.04 -8.77
CA LEU A 158 13.93 1.25 -9.12
C LEU A 158 14.31 0.27 -8.00
N TYR A 159 14.21 0.69 -6.74
CA TYR A 159 14.42 -0.18 -5.59
C TYR A 159 13.47 -1.37 -5.59
N ILE A 160 12.18 -1.16 -5.76
CA ILE A 160 11.17 -2.24 -5.81
C ILE A 160 11.45 -3.22 -6.96
N ILE A 161 11.81 -2.72 -8.14
CA ILE A 161 12.15 -3.55 -9.30
C ILE A 161 13.36 -4.43 -9.00
N ASN A 162 14.41 -3.86 -8.42
CA ASN A 162 15.63 -4.58 -8.08
C ASN A 162 15.39 -5.62 -6.98
N ASP A 163 14.62 -5.27 -5.97
CA ASP A 163 14.28 -6.18 -4.87
C ASP A 163 13.45 -7.37 -5.36
N TYR A 164 12.46 -7.14 -6.22
CA TYR A 164 11.71 -8.20 -6.88
C TYR A 164 12.61 -9.15 -7.68
N GLN A 165 13.56 -8.59 -8.45
CA GLN A 165 14.52 -9.41 -9.22
C GLN A 165 15.45 -10.23 -8.30
N ARG A 166 15.87 -9.66 -7.18
CA ARG A 166 16.69 -10.35 -6.17
C ARG A 166 15.93 -11.53 -5.57
N LEU A 167 14.70 -11.30 -5.11
CA LEU A 167 13.84 -12.34 -4.53
C LEU A 167 13.59 -13.49 -5.51
N ASN A 168 13.32 -13.19 -6.78
CA ASN A 168 13.13 -14.23 -7.80
C ASN A 168 14.39 -15.09 -8.03
N LYS A 169 15.58 -14.49 -7.98
CA LYS A 169 16.85 -15.25 -8.08
C LYS A 169 17.06 -16.15 -6.87
N GLU A 170 16.78 -15.66 -5.67
CA GLU A 170 16.88 -16.43 -4.43
C GLU A 170 15.93 -17.63 -4.42
N LEU A 171 14.67 -17.42 -4.83
CA LEU A 171 13.68 -18.49 -4.98
C LEU A 171 14.13 -19.53 -6.00
N LEU A 172 14.61 -19.12 -7.17
CA LEU A 172 15.10 -20.04 -8.21
C LEU A 172 16.28 -20.88 -7.70
N ASN A 173 17.24 -20.25 -7.01
CA ASN A 173 18.38 -20.95 -6.42
C ASN A 173 17.93 -21.96 -5.35
N TYR A 174 16.94 -21.59 -4.52
CA TYR A 174 16.35 -22.49 -3.52
C TYR A 174 15.69 -23.71 -4.17
N PHE A 175 14.89 -23.52 -5.23
CA PHE A 175 14.28 -24.63 -5.98
C PHE A 175 15.32 -25.53 -6.66
N LEU A 176 16.35 -24.95 -7.26
CA LEU A 176 17.45 -25.74 -7.84
C LEU A 176 18.18 -26.57 -6.78
N PHE A 177 18.42 -26.00 -5.61
CA PHE A 177 19.05 -26.73 -4.49
C PHE A 177 18.21 -27.93 -4.05
N LEU A 178 16.87 -27.77 -3.94
CA LEU A 178 15.96 -28.85 -3.55
C LEU A 178 15.85 -29.98 -4.59
N HIS A 179 16.16 -29.73 -5.85
CA HIS A 179 16.07 -30.76 -6.91
C HIS A 179 17.41 -31.47 -7.20
N ILE A 180 18.49 -31.07 -6.53
CA ILE A 180 19.82 -31.69 -6.67
C ILE A 180 20.09 -32.71 -5.58
N TYR A 181 19.26 -32.78 -4.56
CA TYR A 181 19.30 -33.77 -3.47
C TYR A 181 17.98 -34.55 -3.41
#